data_5dbb5094bf43aaac471d0d89af9993cd
#
_entry.id   5dbb5094bf43aaac471d0d89af9993cd
#
_cell.length_a   1.000
_cell.length_b   1.000
_cell.length_c   1.000
_cell.angle_alpha   90.00
_cell.angle_beta   90.00
_cell.angle_gamma   90.00
#
_symmetry.space_group_name_H-M   'P 1'
#
loop_
_entity.id
_entity.type
_entity.pdbx_description
1 polymer ?
#
loop_
_entity_poly.entity_id
_entity_poly.type
_entity_poly.pdbx_seq_one_letter_code
_entity_poly.pdbx_strand_id
1 'polypeptide(L)'
;MANPVKCLLLDVDNVIISEVEEVGAEIGEPDCKLIKPYLFESIDNMRPWPKATNQTELMIRSDSILTIADPTKEVIDKYLELTK
;
A
#
# COMPACT_ATOMS: atom_id res chain seq x y z
N MET A 1 12.05 -7.62 -10.92
CA MET A 1 10.72 -8.21 -10.69
C MET A 1 9.90 -7.30 -9.80
N ALA A 2 8.62 -7.16 -10.13
CA ALA A 2 7.74 -6.33 -9.33
C ALA A 2 7.45 -6.98 -7.98
N ASN A 3 7.33 -6.17 -6.94
CA ASN A 3 6.93 -6.64 -5.64
C ASN A 3 5.43 -6.97 -5.65
N PRO A 4 4.96 -7.84 -4.75
CA PRO A 4 3.55 -8.18 -4.74
C PRO A 4 2.68 -6.96 -4.38
N VAL A 5 1.52 -6.88 -5.02
CA VAL A 5 0.52 -5.86 -4.71
C VAL A 5 -0.36 -6.43 -3.60
N LYS A 6 -0.50 -5.68 -2.52
CA LYS A 6 -1.24 -6.11 -1.34
C LYS A 6 -2.29 -5.08 -0.95
N CYS A 7 -3.31 -5.57 -0.26
CA CYS A 7 -4.36 -4.77 0.35
C CYS A 7 -4.03 -4.67 1.84
N LEU A 8 -3.82 -3.44 2.30
CA LEU A 8 -3.35 -3.18 3.66
C LEU A 8 -4.44 -2.42 4.41
N LEU A 9 -4.88 -2.98 5.53
CA LEU A 9 -5.80 -2.27 6.41
C LEU A 9 -5.00 -1.62 7.53
N LEU A 10 -5.00 -0.29 7.55
CA LEU A 10 -4.34 0.47 8.60
C LEU A 10 -5.30 0.72 9.76
N ASP A 11 -6.58 0.92 9.45
CA ASP A 11 -7.66 0.98 10.41
C ASP A 11 -8.97 0.70 9.68
N VAL A 12 -10.09 0.91 10.35
CA VAL A 12 -11.42 0.59 9.80
C VAL A 12 -11.71 1.36 8.51
N ASP A 13 -11.20 2.58 8.42
CA ASP A 13 -11.53 3.48 7.31
C ASP A 13 -10.43 3.61 6.26
N ASN A 14 -9.23 3.13 6.55
CA ASN A 14 -8.11 3.32 5.65
C ASN A 14 -7.61 2.01 5.07
N VAL A 15 -8.00 1.76 3.83
CA VAL A 15 -7.56 0.62 3.05
C VAL A 15 -6.60 1.12 1.99
N ILE A 16 -5.39 0.56 1.98
CA ILE A 16 -4.33 0.98 1.07
C ILE A 16 -4.02 -0.17 0.12
N ILE A 17 -3.90 0.15 -1.16
CA ILE A 17 -3.42 -0.80 -2.18
C ILE A 17 -2.02 -0.36 -2.56
N SER A 18 -1.06 -1.25 -2.47
CA SER A 18 0.34 -0.89 -2.71
C SER A 18 1.18 -2.12 -3.03
N GLU A 19 2.24 -1.92 -3.79
CA GLU A 19 3.33 -2.88 -3.79
C GLU A 19 4.02 -2.80 -2.44
N VAL A 20 4.38 -3.95 -1.90
CA VAL A 20 4.99 -4.04 -0.56
C VAL A 20 6.31 -4.78 -0.64
N GLU A 21 7.34 -4.19 -0.06
CA GLU A 21 8.65 -4.82 0.06
C GLU A 21 9.04 -4.87 1.53
N GLU A 22 9.38 -6.04 2.02
CA GLU A 22 9.91 -6.18 3.36
C GLU A 22 11.38 -5.76 3.35
N VAL A 23 11.76 -4.95 4.32
CA VAL A 23 13.14 -4.48 4.43
C VAL A 23 13.68 -4.83 5.81
N GLY A 24 14.99 -5.06 5.88
CA GLY A 24 15.64 -5.31 7.16
C GLY A 24 15.62 -4.06 8.01
N ALA A 25 15.23 -4.21 9.26
CA ALA A 25 15.18 -3.09 10.21
C ALA A 25 15.38 -3.59 11.61
N GLU A 26 15.85 -2.70 12.47
CA GLU A 26 15.95 -2.99 13.89
C GLU A 26 14.59 -2.83 14.55
N ILE A 27 14.45 -3.36 15.75
CA ILE A 27 13.21 -3.27 16.51
C ILE A 27 12.83 -1.79 16.67
N GLY A 28 11.59 -1.47 16.31
CA GLY A 28 11.06 -0.11 16.43
C GLY A 28 11.27 0.75 15.19
N GLU A 29 12.03 0.27 14.20
CA GLU A 29 12.21 0.99 12.94
C GLU A 29 11.21 0.52 11.88
N PRO A 30 10.90 1.37 10.89
CA PRO A 30 10.05 0.95 9.77
C PRO A 30 10.66 -0.25 9.05
N ASP A 31 9.89 -1.30 8.89
CA ASP A 31 10.33 -2.56 8.29
C ASP A 31 9.57 -2.94 7.02
N CYS A 32 8.65 -2.11 6.58
CA CYS A 32 7.92 -2.32 5.34
C CYS A 32 8.04 -1.08 4.46
N LYS A 33 8.26 -1.31 3.17
CA LYS A 33 8.32 -0.25 2.19
C LYS A 33 7.09 -0.35 1.29
N LEU A 34 6.33 0.72 1.23
CA LEU A 34 5.18 0.82 0.34
C LEU A 34 5.61 1.56 -0.92
N ILE A 35 5.38 0.95 -2.06
CA ILE A 35 5.75 1.52 -3.36
C ILE A 35 4.47 1.88 -4.08
N LYS A 36 4.32 3.16 -4.39
CA LYS A 36 3.14 3.72 -5.05
C LYS A 36 1.84 3.36 -4.30
N PRO A 37 1.74 3.72 -3.00
CA PRO A 37 0.52 3.43 -2.24
C PRO A 37 -0.66 4.26 -2.72
N TYR A 38 -1.83 3.63 -2.82
CA TYR A 38 -3.09 4.29 -3.19
C TYR A 38 -4.13 4.03 -2.12
N LEU A 39 -4.86 5.08 -1.78
CA LEU A 39 -6.01 4.95 -0.88
C LEU A 39 -7.18 4.40 -1.68
N PHE A 40 -7.74 3.30 -1.21
CA PHE A 40 -8.87 2.64 -1.86
C PHE A 40 -10.17 3.00 -1.16
N GLU A 41 -11.05 3.71 -1.85
CA GLU A 41 -12.40 3.99 -1.38
C GLU A 41 -13.42 3.14 -2.15
N SER A 42 -13.23 3.03 -3.47
CA SER A 42 -14.00 2.16 -4.33
C SER A 42 -13.17 1.91 -5.58
N ILE A 43 -13.64 1.01 -6.45
CA ILE A 43 -12.88 0.68 -7.66
C ILE A 43 -12.67 1.90 -8.56
N ASP A 44 -13.60 2.84 -8.53
CA ASP A 44 -13.49 4.06 -9.33
C ASP A 44 -12.93 5.25 -8.54
N ASN A 45 -12.59 5.04 -7.28
CA ASN A 45 -12.10 6.12 -6.41
C ASN A 45 -10.86 5.66 -5.66
N MET A 46 -9.78 5.53 -6.40
CA MET A 46 -8.45 5.22 -5.87
C MET A 46 -7.53 6.39 -6.18
N ARG A 47 -6.80 6.83 -5.19
CA ARG A 47 -5.91 8.01 -5.36
C ARG A 47 -4.63 7.83 -4.56
N PRO A 48 -3.55 8.51 -4.99
CA PRO A 48 -2.28 8.41 -4.28
C PRO A 48 -2.42 8.76 -2.79
N TRP A 49 -1.74 8.01 -1.96
CA TRP A 49 -1.76 8.18 -0.51
C TRP A 49 -0.32 8.30 0.01
N PRO A 50 -0.06 9.17 0.96
CA PRO A 50 -0.95 10.22 1.48
C PRO A 50 -1.00 11.43 0.54
N LYS A 51 -2.05 12.22 0.65
CA LYS A 51 -2.25 13.40 -0.21
C LYS A 51 -1.20 14.49 0.01
N ALA A 52 -0.62 14.52 1.18
CA ALA A 52 0.25 15.62 1.59
C ALA A 52 1.66 15.55 0.98
N THR A 53 1.96 14.50 0.23
CA THR A 53 3.29 14.32 -0.33
C THR A 53 3.21 13.75 -1.75
N ASN A 54 4.24 14.04 -2.52
CA ASN A 54 4.41 13.44 -3.85
C ASN A 54 5.34 12.24 -3.83
N GLN A 55 5.75 11.80 -2.65
CA GLN A 55 6.60 10.61 -2.54
C GLN A 55 5.84 9.38 -3.03
N THR A 56 6.55 8.54 -3.76
CA THR A 56 5.98 7.29 -4.27
C THR A 56 6.48 6.07 -3.51
N GLU A 57 7.43 6.26 -2.61
CA GLU A 57 7.94 5.20 -1.76
C GLU A 57 7.93 5.69 -0.32
N LEU A 58 7.27 4.93 0.53
CA LEU A 58 7.09 5.29 1.93
C LEU A 58 7.48 4.12 2.82
N MET A 59 8.05 4.43 3.97
CA MET A 59 8.36 3.41 4.97
C MET A 59 7.27 3.40 6.02
N ILE A 60 6.86 2.21 6.43
CA ILE A 60 5.84 2.04 7.46
C ILE A 60 6.26 0.89 8.36
N ARG A 61 5.89 0.96 9.63
CA ARG A 61 6.14 -0.13 10.56
C ARG A 61 5.04 -1.18 10.40
N SER A 62 5.44 -2.44 10.36
CA SER A 62 4.46 -3.52 10.19
C SER A 62 3.45 -3.59 11.32
N ASP A 63 3.82 -3.16 12.52
CA ASP A 63 2.89 -3.15 13.65
C ASP A 63 1.82 -2.06 13.55
N SER A 64 1.93 -1.16 12.57
CA SER A 64 0.88 -0.17 12.27
C SER A 64 -0.15 -0.70 11.28
N ILE A 65 0.05 -1.90 10.77
CA ILE A 65 -0.84 -2.52 9.79
C ILE A 65 -1.71 -3.54 10.52
N LEU A 66 -3.02 -3.35 10.48
CA LEU A 66 -3.95 -4.27 11.12
C LEU A 66 -3.96 -5.62 10.43
N THR A 67 -3.99 -5.61 9.12
CA THR A 67 -3.94 -6.85 8.34
C THR A 67 -3.47 -6.59 6.93
N ILE A 68 -2.91 -7.62 6.32
CA ILE A 68 -2.48 -7.61 4.92
C ILE A 68 -3.24 -8.73 4.22
N ALA A 69 -3.88 -8.40 3.12
CA ALA A 69 -4.65 -9.38 2.35
C ALA A 69 -4.33 -9.25 0.86
N ASP A 70 -4.71 -10.25 0.10
CA ASP A 70 -4.55 -10.19 -1.34
C ASP A 70 -5.75 -9.46 -1.94
N PRO A 71 -5.52 -8.40 -2.75
CA PRO A 71 -6.62 -7.71 -3.39
C PRO A 71 -7.27 -8.58 -4.47
N THR A 72 -8.51 -8.25 -4.84
CA THR A 72 -9.16 -8.95 -5.94
C THR A 72 -8.45 -8.62 -7.24
N LYS A 73 -8.64 -9.47 -8.25
CA LYS A 73 -8.04 -9.25 -9.57
C LYS A 73 -8.46 -7.90 -10.14
N GLU A 74 -9.72 -7.52 -9.97
CA GLU A 74 -10.23 -6.24 -10.46
C GLU A 74 -9.47 -5.07 -9.83
N VAL A 75 -9.22 -5.15 -8.53
CA VAL A 75 -8.46 -4.10 -7.82
C VAL A 75 -7.01 -4.07 -8.29
N ILE A 76 -6.38 -5.22 -8.45
CA ILE A 76 -5.01 -5.29 -8.95
C ILE A 76 -4.91 -4.68 -10.34
N ASP A 77 -5.82 -5.03 -11.23
CA ASP A 77 -5.82 -4.51 -12.60
C ASP A 77 -5.97 -3.00 -12.62
N LYS A 78 -6.88 -2.47 -11.79
CA LYS A 78 -7.08 -1.01 -11.69
C LYS A 78 -5.85 -0.32 -11.13
N TYR A 79 -5.25 -0.89 -10.09
CA TYR A 79 -4.04 -0.34 -9.49
C TYR A 79 -2.89 -0.28 -10.50
N LEU A 80 -2.68 -1.36 -11.25
CA LEU A 80 -1.61 -1.41 -12.24
C LEU A 80 -1.84 -0.41 -13.36
N GLU A 81 -3.09 -0.19 -13.75
CA GLU A 81 -3.45 0.82 -14.75
C GLU A 81 -3.11 2.23 -14.25
N LEU A 82 -3.44 2.51 -12.99
CA LEU A 82 -3.20 3.83 -12.40
C LEU A 82 -1.71 4.12 -12.16
N THR A 83 -0.91 3.08 -11.99
CA THR A 83 0.51 3.25 -11.65
C THR A 83 1.46 3.06 -12.82
N LYS A 84 0.92 2.96 -14.01
CA LYS A 84 1.74 2.86 -15.22
C LYS A 84 2.68 4.04 -15.39
#